data_32d710cf9b5615ee15dbe9a87d500c15
#
_entry.id   32d710cf9b5615ee15dbe9a87d500c15
#
_cell.length_a   1.000
_cell.length_b   1.000
_cell.length_c   1.000
_cell.angle_alpha   90.00
_cell.angle_beta   90.00
_cell.angle_gamma   90.00
#
_symmetry.space_group_name_H-M   'P 1'
#
loop_
_entity.id
_entity.type
_entity.pdbx_description
1 polymer ?
#
loop_
_entity_poly.entity_id
_entity_poly.type
_entity_poly.pdbx_seq_one_letter_code
_entity_poly.pdbx_strand_id
1 'polypeptide(L)'
;MKHIVITGTSRGIGFELAQQFANEGHKVLALSRNTKPLEKINHKNITTIAVDLSNNDDLNKVTLFIKKEWKTVDVLINNAGKLVNKPFTDLTTADFEEVYKVNVFAVAELTKLLIPFFKKGSHVVTVSSMGGVQGSMKFPGLAAYSSAKGAVITLSELLAEEYKEQQIAFNILAL
;
A
#
# COMPACT_ATOMS: atom_id res chain seq x y z
N MET A 1 -0.85 21.62 -1.41
CA MET A 1 -1.88 20.54 -1.36
C MET A 1 -1.42 19.42 -2.27
N LYS A 2 -1.43 18.18 -1.78
CA LYS A 2 -1.07 16.96 -2.54
C LYS A 2 -2.25 16.00 -2.58
N HIS A 3 -2.28 15.13 -3.60
CA HIS A 3 -3.20 14.00 -3.71
C HIS A 3 -2.49 12.73 -3.22
N ILE A 4 -2.98 12.16 -2.13
CA ILE A 4 -2.33 11.04 -1.43
C ILE A 4 -3.28 9.84 -1.40
N VAL A 5 -2.85 8.71 -1.94
CA VAL A 5 -3.58 7.43 -1.88
C VAL A 5 -2.95 6.57 -0.79
N ILE A 6 -3.77 6.05 0.14
CA ILE A 6 -3.29 5.22 1.26
C ILE A 6 -4.11 3.93 1.33
N THR A 7 -3.44 2.79 1.37
CA THR A 7 -4.09 1.49 1.56
C THR A 7 -4.06 1.05 3.02
N GLY A 8 -5.05 0.26 3.46
CA GLY A 8 -5.11 -0.29 4.82
C GLY A 8 -5.48 0.75 5.89
N THR A 9 -6.46 1.61 5.58
CA THR A 9 -6.81 2.79 6.38
C THR A 9 -7.92 2.54 7.43
N SER A 10 -8.33 1.30 7.68
CA SER A 10 -9.39 1.02 8.66
C SER A 10 -8.93 1.12 10.11
N ARG A 11 -7.62 1.02 10.38
CA ARG A 11 -7.00 1.07 11.72
C ARG A 11 -5.48 1.26 11.62
N GLY A 12 -4.85 1.55 12.77
CA GLY A 12 -3.38 1.62 12.90
C GLY A 12 -2.74 2.69 12.03
N ILE A 13 -1.54 2.42 11.52
CA ILE A 13 -0.71 3.40 10.83
C ILE A 13 -1.45 4.08 9.66
N GLY A 14 -2.12 3.32 8.80
CA GLY A 14 -2.83 3.89 7.66
C GLY A 14 -4.00 4.80 8.06
N PHE A 15 -4.68 4.49 9.17
CA PHE A 15 -5.75 5.32 9.72
C PHE A 15 -5.22 6.66 10.25
N GLU A 16 -4.12 6.63 11.03
CA GLU A 16 -3.49 7.83 11.58
C GLU A 16 -2.88 8.70 10.47
N LEU A 17 -2.19 8.11 9.50
CA LEU A 17 -1.63 8.83 8.36
C LEU A 17 -2.72 9.53 7.54
N ALA A 18 -3.87 8.88 7.33
CA ALA A 18 -4.97 9.49 6.60
C ALA A 18 -5.48 10.76 7.28
N GLN A 19 -5.61 10.74 8.60
CA GLN A 19 -6.02 11.92 9.37
C GLN A 19 -4.93 13.01 9.40
N GLN A 20 -3.69 12.62 9.63
CA GLN A 20 -2.59 13.56 9.72
C GLN A 20 -2.45 14.36 8.39
N PHE A 21 -2.35 13.67 7.26
CA PHE A 21 -2.24 14.34 5.96
C PHE A 21 -3.46 15.19 5.62
N ALA A 22 -4.66 14.74 5.99
CA ALA A 22 -5.87 15.52 5.79
C ALA A 22 -5.88 16.82 6.63
N ASN A 23 -5.42 16.74 7.90
CA ASN A 23 -5.26 17.90 8.79
C ASN A 23 -4.20 18.88 8.29
N GLU A 24 -3.15 18.39 7.61
CA GLU A 24 -2.12 19.20 6.95
C GLU A 24 -2.62 19.84 5.63
N GLY A 25 -3.90 19.63 5.26
CA GLY A 25 -4.53 20.22 4.10
C GLY A 25 -4.33 19.45 2.78
N HIS A 26 -3.86 18.22 2.84
CA HIS A 26 -3.74 17.33 1.68
C HIS A 26 -5.07 16.63 1.39
N LYS A 27 -5.31 16.25 0.12
CA LYS A 27 -6.44 15.40 -0.26
C LYS A 27 -6.04 13.94 -0.13
N VAL A 28 -6.77 13.17 0.67
CA VAL A 28 -6.49 11.77 0.96
C VAL A 28 -7.56 10.87 0.37
N LEU A 29 -7.16 9.89 -0.43
CA LEU A 29 -7.98 8.77 -0.85
C LEU A 29 -7.62 7.57 0.00
N ALA A 30 -8.51 7.23 0.93
CA ALA A 30 -8.31 6.20 1.93
C ALA A 30 -8.97 4.89 1.48
N LEU A 31 -8.16 3.84 1.27
CA LEU A 31 -8.59 2.56 0.74
C LEU A 31 -8.57 1.49 1.83
N SER A 32 -9.70 0.84 2.07
CA SER A 32 -9.80 -0.30 2.98
C SER A 32 -11.12 -1.05 2.75
N ARG A 33 -11.21 -2.31 3.20
CA ARG A 33 -12.46 -3.07 3.14
C ARG A 33 -13.54 -2.50 4.07
N ASN A 34 -13.14 -1.89 5.20
CA ASN A 34 -14.03 -1.24 6.15
C ASN A 34 -13.72 0.26 6.23
N THR A 35 -14.54 1.07 5.62
CA THR A 35 -14.41 2.53 5.54
C THR A 35 -15.02 3.28 6.73
N LYS A 36 -15.89 2.61 7.49
CA LYS A 36 -16.66 3.22 8.59
C LYS A 36 -15.84 4.01 9.63
N PRO A 37 -14.61 3.58 10.03
CA PRO A 37 -13.82 4.35 11.00
C PRO A 37 -13.49 5.76 10.51
N LEU A 38 -13.07 5.92 9.25
CA LEU A 38 -12.74 7.22 8.67
C LEU A 38 -14.00 8.01 8.27
N GLU A 39 -15.07 7.35 7.81
CA GLU A 39 -16.35 8.00 7.54
C GLU A 39 -16.92 8.69 8.77
N LYS A 40 -16.79 8.08 9.95
CA LYS A 40 -17.23 8.69 11.22
C LYS A 40 -16.50 9.98 11.56
N ILE A 41 -15.24 10.14 11.12
CA ILE A 41 -14.45 11.36 11.33
C ILE A 41 -14.99 12.50 10.47
N ASN A 42 -15.59 12.17 9.32
CA ASN A 42 -16.20 13.12 8.38
C ASN A 42 -15.30 14.31 8.02
N HIS A 43 -14.02 14.03 7.74
CA HIS A 43 -13.05 15.07 7.41
C HIS A 43 -13.15 15.45 5.92
N LYS A 44 -13.33 16.75 5.60
CA LYS A 44 -13.54 17.27 4.24
C LYS A 44 -12.46 16.92 3.21
N ASN A 45 -11.26 16.58 3.67
CA ASN A 45 -10.13 16.23 2.82
C ASN A 45 -9.91 14.71 2.70
N ILE A 46 -10.73 13.87 3.35
CA ILE A 46 -10.65 12.42 3.24
C ILE A 46 -11.81 11.93 2.39
N THR A 47 -11.49 11.19 1.34
CA THR A 47 -12.44 10.39 0.57
C THR A 47 -12.13 8.92 0.83
N THR A 48 -13.15 8.14 1.17
CA THR A 48 -13.00 6.70 1.42
C THR A 48 -13.55 5.90 0.25
N ILE A 49 -12.87 4.83 -0.13
CA ILE A 49 -13.41 3.82 -1.06
C ILE A 49 -13.25 2.44 -0.42
N ALA A 50 -14.35 1.70 -0.37
CA ALA A 50 -14.32 0.30 0.04
C ALA A 50 -13.65 -0.54 -1.06
N VAL A 51 -12.49 -1.13 -0.74
CA VAL A 51 -11.66 -1.88 -1.68
C VAL A 51 -11.15 -3.15 -1.00
N ASP A 52 -11.36 -4.29 -1.63
CA ASP A 52 -10.53 -5.47 -1.44
C ASP A 52 -9.37 -5.41 -2.45
N LEU A 53 -8.16 -5.19 -1.94
CA LEU A 53 -6.97 -5.05 -2.77
C LEU A 53 -6.62 -6.32 -3.57
N SER A 54 -7.25 -7.44 -3.23
CA SER A 54 -7.10 -8.70 -3.97
C SER A 54 -8.11 -8.86 -5.12
N ASN A 55 -8.97 -7.85 -5.34
CA ASN A 55 -10.00 -7.85 -6.37
C ASN A 55 -9.72 -6.74 -7.39
N ASN A 56 -9.49 -7.12 -8.65
CA ASN A 56 -9.16 -6.17 -9.72
C ASN A 56 -10.31 -5.20 -10.03
N ASP A 57 -11.56 -5.62 -9.88
CA ASP A 57 -12.71 -4.73 -10.11
C ASP A 57 -12.76 -3.61 -9.05
N ASP A 58 -12.35 -3.93 -7.81
CA ASP A 58 -12.24 -2.92 -6.77
C ASP A 58 -11.09 -1.95 -7.04
N LEU A 59 -9.95 -2.43 -7.54
CA LEU A 59 -8.83 -1.57 -7.95
C LEU A 59 -9.22 -0.64 -9.09
N ASN A 60 -10.08 -1.08 -10.01
CA ASN A 60 -10.60 -0.24 -11.08
C ASN A 60 -11.45 0.93 -10.55
N LYS A 61 -12.16 0.79 -9.43
CA LYS A 61 -12.88 1.91 -8.80
C LYS A 61 -11.93 3.04 -8.39
N VAL A 62 -10.73 2.68 -7.92
CA VAL A 62 -9.70 3.65 -7.53
C VAL A 62 -9.23 4.45 -8.75
N THR A 63 -8.90 3.78 -9.85
CA THR A 63 -8.45 4.45 -11.07
C THR A 63 -9.53 5.33 -11.69
N LEU A 64 -10.79 4.88 -11.68
CA LEU A 64 -11.92 5.67 -12.14
C LEU A 64 -12.11 6.94 -11.32
N PHE A 65 -12.02 6.85 -9.99
CA PHE A 65 -12.06 8.02 -9.11
C PHE A 65 -10.93 9.00 -9.43
N ILE A 66 -9.70 8.52 -9.50
CA ILE A 66 -8.52 9.36 -9.77
C ILE A 66 -8.64 10.03 -11.14
N LYS A 67 -9.04 9.29 -12.16
CA LYS A 67 -9.24 9.80 -13.52
C LYS A 67 -10.30 10.90 -13.57
N LYS A 68 -11.38 10.75 -12.80
CA LYS A 68 -12.49 11.70 -12.80
C LYS A 68 -12.18 12.94 -11.96
N GLU A 69 -11.72 12.75 -10.72
CA GLU A 69 -11.68 13.82 -9.72
C GLU A 69 -10.29 14.48 -9.59
N TRP A 70 -9.20 13.71 -9.69
CA TRP A 70 -7.86 14.20 -9.32
C TRP A 70 -6.92 14.43 -10.50
N LYS A 71 -7.00 13.59 -11.54
CA LYS A 71 -6.11 13.56 -12.73
C LYS A 71 -4.67 13.16 -12.41
N THR A 72 -4.16 13.44 -11.21
CA THR A 72 -2.78 13.13 -10.78
C THR A 72 -2.75 12.57 -9.37
N VAL A 73 -1.71 11.80 -9.06
CA VAL A 73 -1.37 11.29 -7.72
C VAL A 73 0.03 11.76 -7.37
N ASP A 74 0.17 12.42 -6.23
CA ASP A 74 1.47 12.88 -5.73
C ASP A 74 2.16 11.81 -4.86
N VAL A 75 1.38 11.05 -4.08
CA VAL A 75 1.91 10.03 -3.18
C VAL A 75 0.99 8.81 -3.15
N LEU A 76 1.58 7.62 -3.30
CA LEU A 76 0.94 6.33 -3.00
C LEU A 76 1.61 5.72 -1.78
N ILE A 77 0.83 5.35 -0.76
CA ILE A 77 1.31 4.63 0.43
C ILE A 77 0.69 3.23 0.46
N ASN A 78 1.47 2.24 0.08
CA ASN A 78 1.13 0.82 0.17
C ASN A 78 1.37 0.35 1.62
N ASN A 79 0.38 0.59 2.49
CA ASN A 79 0.45 0.25 3.91
C ASN A 79 -0.35 -1.01 4.27
N ALA A 80 -1.36 -1.39 3.49
CA ALA A 80 -2.13 -2.60 3.76
C ALA A 80 -1.24 -3.84 3.88
N GLY A 81 -1.58 -4.72 4.81
CA GLY A 81 -0.83 -5.95 5.00
C GLY A 81 -1.67 -7.07 5.63
N LYS A 82 -1.33 -8.29 5.28
CA LYS A 82 -1.85 -9.53 5.84
C LYS A 82 -0.69 -10.28 6.50
N LEU A 83 -0.91 -10.74 7.71
CA LEU A 83 0.04 -11.54 8.47
C LEU A 83 -0.58 -12.88 8.84
N VAL A 84 0.16 -13.96 8.63
CA VAL A 84 -0.11 -15.30 9.16
C VAL A 84 1.09 -15.66 10.04
N ASN A 85 0.81 -16.05 11.29
CA ASN A 85 1.83 -16.50 12.25
C ASN A 85 1.55 -17.96 12.61
N LYS A 86 2.35 -18.87 12.06
CA LYS A 86 2.27 -20.31 12.29
C LYS A 86 3.69 -20.91 12.21
N PRO A 87 4.00 -22.02 12.92
CA PRO A 87 5.21 -22.82 12.67
C PRO A 87 5.33 -23.13 11.16
N PHE A 88 6.55 -23.16 10.66
CA PHE A 88 6.77 -23.38 9.21
C PHE A 88 6.15 -24.68 8.70
N THR A 89 6.20 -25.74 9.52
CA THR A 89 5.60 -27.04 9.22
C THR A 89 4.08 -27.02 9.08
N ASP A 90 3.42 -26.03 9.67
CA ASP A 90 1.96 -25.91 9.69
C ASP A 90 1.44 -24.91 8.65
N LEU A 91 2.37 -24.20 7.97
CA LEU A 91 2.02 -23.29 6.88
C LEU A 91 1.64 -24.10 5.64
N THR A 92 0.49 -23.75 5.09
CA THR A 92 -0.01 -24.32 3.83
C THR A 92 0.33 -23.40 2.65
N THR A 93 0.25 -23.93 1.42
CA THR A 93 0.33 -23.10 0.20
C THR A 93 -0.72 -22.00 0.22
N ALA A 94 -1.93 -22.26 0.68
CA ALA A 94 -2.99 -21.27 0.80
C ALA A 94 -2.63 -20.11 1.75
N ASP A 95 -1.94 -20.39 2.86
CA ASP A 95 -1.43 -19.33 3.75
C ASP A 95 -0.45 -18.40 3.03
N PHE A 96 0.48 -18.98 2.24
CA PHE A 96 1.40 -18.20 1.40
C PHE A 96 0.65 -17.38 0.35
N GLU A 97 -0.26 -17.99 -0.39
CA GLU A 97 -1.06 -17.32 -1.43
C GLU A 97 -1.83 -16.14 -0.85
N GLU A 98 -2.50 -16.32 0.30
CA GLU A 98 -3.26 -15.26 0.96
C GLU A 98 -2.36 -14.09 1.38
N VAL A 99 -1.19 -14.38 1.95
CA VAL A 99 -0.22 -13.36 2.36
C VAL A 99 0.36 -12.63 1.15
N TYR A 100 0.81 -13.36 0.13
CA TYR A 100 1.40 -12.78 -1.07
C TYR A 100 0.37 -11.98 -1.89
N LYS A 101 -0.87 -12.44 -1.94
CA LYS A 101 -1.95 -11.74 -2.64
C LYS A 101 -2.12 -10.31 -2.15
N VAL A 102 -2.08 -10.09 -0.83
CA VAL A 102 -2.24 -8.76 -0.23
C VAL A 102 -0.92 -7.99 -0.18
N ASN A 103 0.17 -8.64 0.26
CA ASN A 103 1.42 -7.93 0.54
C ASN A 103 2.30 -7.70 -0.70
N VAL A 104 2.12 -8.48 -1.77
CA VAL A 104 2.96 -8.42 -2.97
C VAL A 104 2.13 -8.08 -4.21
N PHE A 105 1.19 -8.94 -4.57
CA PHE A 105 0.47 -8.80 -5.84
C PHE A 105 -0.41 -7.56 -5.87
N ALA A 106 -1.12 -7.27 -4.77
CA ALA A 106 -1.93 -6.06 -4.67
C ALA A 106 -1.08 -4.77 -4.71
N VAL A 107 0.11 -4.79 -4.10
CA VAL A 107 1.08 -3.66 -4.17
C VAL A 107 1.53 -3.44 -5.62
N ALA A 108 1.92 -4.51 -6.30
CA ALA A 108 2.35 -4.44 -7.69
C ALA A 108 1.22 -3.95 -8.60
N GLU A 109 0.03 -4.54 -8.47
CA GLU A 109 -1.11 -4.23 -9.35
C GLU A 109 -1.60 -2.79 -9.14
N LEU A 110 -1.82 -2.36 -7.89
CA LEU A 110 -2.24 -0.99 -7.61
C LEU A 110 -1.19 0.02 -8.08
N THR A 111 0.09 -0.24 -7.82
CA THR A 111 1.18 0.64 -8.27
C THR A 111 1.17 0.74 -9.80
N LYS A 112 1.10 -0.38 -10.52
CA LYS A 112 1.02 -0.43 -11.99
C LYS A 112 -0.16 0.38 -12.53
N LEU A 113 -1.35 0.22 -11.95
CA LEU A 113 -2.55 0.96 -12.33
C LEU A 113 -2.43 2.47 -12.09
N LEU A 114 -1.61 2.90 -11.10
CA LEU A 114 -1.43 4.31 -10.78
C LEU A 114 -0.25 4.97 -11.49
N ILE A 115 0.65 4.23 -12.11
CA ILE A 115 1.78 4.78 -12.90
C ILE A 115 1.33 5.90 -13.86
N PRO A 116 0.23 5.76 -14.64
CA PRO A 116 -0.18 6.80 -15.59
C PRO A 116 -0.62 8.13 -14.93
N PHE A 117 -0.87 8.13 -13.63
CA PHE A 117 -1.30 9.30 -12.87
C PHE A 117 -0.17 9.95 -12.05
N PHE A 118 1.00 9.31 -11.97
CA PHE A 118 2.18 9.92 -11.35
C PHE A 118 2.79 10.97 -12.28
N LYS A 119 3.41 11.94 -11.67
CA LYS A 119 4.17 13.00 -12.34
C LYS A 119 5.58 13.09 -11.76
N LYS A 120 6.43 13.86 -12.37
CA LYS A 120 7.75 14.19 -11.82
C LYS A 120 7.63 14.64 -10.37
N GLY A 121 8.40 14.01 -9.48
CA GLY A 121 8.38 14.25 -8.03
C GLY A 121 7.26 13.54 -7.27
N SER A 122 6.52 12.62 -7.91
CA SER A 122 5.62 11.71 -7.19
C SER A 122 6.41 10.66 -6.40
N HIS A 123 5.83 10.18 -5.30
CA HIS A 123 6.43 9.20 -4.41
C HIS A 123 5.55 7.97 -4.24
N VAL A 124 6.14 6.79 -4.31
CA VAL A 124 5.53 5.54 -3.88
C VAL A 124 6.26 5.07 -2.63
N VAL A 125 5.54 4.89 -1.54
CA VAL A 125 6.07 4.37 -0.26
C VAL A 125 5.43 3.04 0.03
N THR A 126 6.23 1.99 0.17
CA THR A 126 5.73 0.66 0.53
C THR A 126 6.18 0.31 1.95
N VAL A 127 5.20 0.05 2.82
CA VAL A 127 5.46 -0.38 4.20
C VAL A 127 5.85 -1.84 4.19
N SER A 128 7.12 -2.09 4.48
CA SER A 128 7.68 -3.42 4.66
C SER A 128 7.85 -3.74 6.16
N SER A 129 8.74 -4.64 6.47
CA SER A 129 9.06 -5.07 7.83
C SER A 129 10.55 -5.37 7.94
N MET A 130 11.12 -5.15 9.10
CA MET A 130 12.49 -5.59 9.41
C MET A 130 12.69 -7.08 9.11
N GLY A 131 11.67 -7.92 9.32
CA GLY A 131 11.73 -9.34 8.97
C GLY A 131 11.96 -9.61 7.48
N GLY A 132 11.62 -8.66 6.58
CA GLY A 132 11.87 -8.75 5.13
C GLY A 132 13.26 -8.27 4.71
N VAL A 133 13.96 -7.49 5.54
CA VAL A 133 15.30 -6.97 5.22
C VAL A 133 16.33 -8.09 5.27
N GLN A 134 17.17 -8.21 4.25
CA GLN A 134 18.22 -9.22 4.20
C GLN A 134 19.25 -8.95 5.32
N GLY A 135 19.68 -10.02 6.00
CA GLY A 135 20.63 -9.92 7.11
C GLY A 135 20.05 -9.41 8.43
N SER A 136 18.78 -9.00 8.48
CA SER A 136 18.12 -8.61 9.74
C SER A 136 17.72 -9.84 10.59
N MET A 137 17.38 -9.57 11.85
CA MET A 137 16.78 -10.60 12.72
C MET A 137 15.50 -11.15 12.10
N LYS A 138 15.34 -12.48 12.17
CA LYS A 138 14.14 -13.19 11.71
C LYS A 138 13.33 -13.69 12.91
N PHE A 139 12.01 -13.69 12.73
CA PHE A 139 11.08 -14.10 13.79
C PHE A 139 10.42 -15.42 13.40
N PRO A 140 10.50 -16.47 14.26
CA PRO A 140 9.81 -17.73 14.02
C PRO A 140 8.31 -17.53 13.78
N GLY A 141 7.73 -18.34 12.93
CA GLY A 141 6.29 -18.29 12.61
C GLY A 141 5.91 -17.29 11.51
N LEU A 142 6.83 -16.46 11.03
CA LEU A 142 6.54 -15.41 10.04
C LEU A 142 7.08 -15.71 8.64
N ALA A 143 7.28 -16.98 8.27
CA ALA A 143 7.92 -17.32 7.00
C ALA A 143 7.18 -16.72 5.79
N ALA A 144 5.87 -16.91 5.67
CA ALA A 144 5.09 -16.33 4.58
C ALA A 144 5.09 -14.80 4.60
N TYR A 145 4.95 -14.20 5.78
CA TYR A 145 4.92 -12.74 5.93
C TYR A 145 6.29 -12.09 5.61
N SER A 146 7.35 -12.58 6.23
CA SER A 146 8.69 -12.01 6.05
C SER A 146 9.20 -12.17 4.63
N SER A 147 8.93 -13.32 3.99
CA SER A 147 9.28 -13.52 2.57
C SER A 147 8.51 -12.57 1.65
N ALA A 148 7.22 -12.35 1.88
CA ALA A 148 6.43 -11.39 1.13
C ALA A 148 6.94 -9.95 1.33
N LYS A 149 7.33 -9.58 2.57
CA LYS A 149 7.91 -8.26 2.87
C LYS A 149 9.30 -8.06 2.27
N GLY A 150 10.07 -9.14 2.09
CA GLY A 150 11.32 -9.13 1.32
C GLY A 150 11.06 -8.94 -0.18
N ALA A 151 10.05 -9.61 -0.73
CA ALA A 151 9.69 -9.50 -2.14
C ALA A 151 9.33 -8.05 -2.55
N VAL A 152 8.60 -7.31 -1.71
CA VAL A 152 8.26 -5.90 -2.03
C VAL A 152 9.43 -4.94 -1.88
N ILE A 153 10.46 -5.27 -1.08
CA ILE A 153 11.71 -4.51 -1.04
C ILE A 153 12.37 -4.59 -2.43
N THR A 154 12.62 -5.80 -2.91
CA THR A 154 13.23 -6.02 -4.23
C THR A 154 12.39 -5.42 -5.36
N LEU A 155 11.06 -5.56 -5.32
CA LEU A 155 10.17 -4.93 -6.30
C LEU A 155 10.32 -3.40 -6.30
N SER A 156 10.37 -2.77 -5.14
CA SER A 156 10.49 -1.31 -5.04
C SER A 156 11.86 -0.81 -5.53
N GLU A 157 12.93 -1.54 -5.26
CA GLU A 157 14.28 -1.24 -5.78
C GLU A 157 14.31 -1.30 -7.31
N LEU A 158 13.70 -2.35 -7.90
CA LEU A 158 13.58 -2.47 -9.35
C LEU A 158 12.78 -1.31 -9.95
N LEU A 159 11.62 -0.98 -9.38
CA LEU A 159 10.79 0.12 -9.86
C LEU A 159 11.47 1.49 -9.70
N ALA A 160 12.28 1.67 -8.66
CA ALA A 160 13.07 2.89 -8.49
C ALA A 160 14.04 3.10 -9.65
N GLU A 161 14.67 2.04 -10.15
CA GLU A 161 15.56 2.11 -11.31
C GLU A 161 14.80 2.26 -12.62
N GLU A 162 13.69 1.51 -12.80
CA GLU A 162 12.87 1.54 -14.03
C GLU A 162 12.22 2.91 -14.28
N TYR A 163 11.79 3.60 -13.21
CA TYR A 163 11.10 4.90 -13.31
C TYR A 163 11.99 6.10 -12.94
N LYS A 164 13.28 5.92 -12.86
CA LYS A 164 14.28 6.94 -12.51
C LYS A 164 14.24 8.16 -13.44
N GLU A 165 14.21 7.93 -14.74
CA GLU A 165 14.16 9.02 -15.73
C GLU A 165 12.86 9.81 -15.67
N GLN A 166 11.77 9.20 -15.22
CA GLN A 166 10.48 9.86 -14.99
C GLN A 166 10.46 10.62 -13.65
N GLN A 167 11.51 10.48 -12.85
CA GLN A 167 11.67 11.10 -11.53
C GLN A 167 10.52 10.76 -10.57
N ILE A 168 10.07 9.51 -10.58
CA ILE A 168 9.16 8.93 -9.61
C ILE A 168 10.01 8.22 -8.55
N ALA A 169 9.87 8.63 -7.30
CA ALA A 169 10.63 8.03 -6.20
C ALA A 169 9.89 6.82 -5.61
N PHE A 170 10.58 5.69 -5.49
CA PHE A 170 10.09 4.51 -4.80
C PHE A 170 10.89 4.31 -3.51
N ASN A 171 10.19 4.22 -2.38
CA ASN A 171 10.79 4.14 -1.05
C ASN A 171 10.20 2.99 -0.25
N ILE A 172 11.02 2.41 0.60
CA ILE A 172 10.61 1.37 1.56
C ILE A 172 10.68 1.93 2.97
N LEU A 173 9.63 1.67 3.74
CA LEU A 173 9.60 1.87 5.18
C LEU A 173 9.55 0.51 5.87
N ALA A 174 10.68 0.02 6.36
CA ALA A 174 10.79 -1.25 7.08
C ALA A 174 10.61 -1.01 8.59
N LEU A 175 9.50 -1.48 9.15
CA LEU A 175 9.10 -1.33 10.55
C LEU A 175 9.41 -2.60 11.36
#